data_7c30230e3b91da42f6efad8db70df15e
#
_entry.id   7c30230e3b91da42f6efad8db70df15e
#
_cell.length_a   1.000
_cell.length_b   1.000
_cell.length_c   1.000
_cell.angle_alpha   90.00
_cell.angle_beta   90.00
_cell.angle_gamma   90.00
#
_symmetry.space_group_name_H-M   'P 1'
#
loop_
_entity.id
_entity.type
_entity.pdbx_description
1 polymer ?
#
loop_
_entity_poly.entity_id
_entity_poly.type
_entity_poly.pdbx_seq_one_letter_code
_entity_poly.pdbx_strand_id
1 'polypeptide(L)'
;MFRKLFNRKPKELPWIVEGKKVFGLHEARDKEALTEWLKSDGQRLGDTEELPWCGDYVETAIKNSLPQEPFEGPVGENPYWARNWLHFGKNCPPTYGAVVVFSRGNGGHVGFVVGEDDSDYYVLGGNQSNMVNITRISKSRLLGFRWPSSYPYKEKALPLMNAGNIPKSTNEF
;
A
#
# COMPACT_ATOMS: atom_id res chain seq x y z
N MET A 1 -20.67 -38.54 14.38
CA MET A 1 -20.49 -37.22 14.98
C MET A 1 -19.71 -36.35 13.99
N PHE A 2 -20.41 -35.58 13.13
CA PHE A 2 -19.78 -34.77 12.07
C PHE A 2 -19.26 -33.46 12.67
N ARG A 3 -17.93 -33.31 12.75
CA ARG A 3 -17.30 -32.02 13.01
C ARG A 3 -17.64 -31.08 11.84
N LYS A 4 -18.48 -30.08 12.08
CA LYS A 4 -18.62 -28.92 11.19
C LYS A 4 -17.25 -28.25 11.10
N LEU A 5 -16.55 -28.43 9.99
CA LEU A 5 -15.43 -27.60 9.58
C LEU A 5 -16.00 -26.20 9.35
N PHE A 6 -15.83 -25.34 10.34
CA PHE A 6 -16.07 -23.91 10.16
C PHE A 6 -15.08 -23.43 9.10
N ASN A 7 -15.58 -23.17 7.90
CA ASN A 7 -14.85 -22.53 6.83
C ASN A 7 -14.62 -21.06 7.26
N ARG A 8 -13.61 -20.83 8.13
CA ARG A 8 -13.20 -19.48 8.48
C ARG A 8 -12.59 -18.87 7.21
N LYS A 9 -13.23 -17.86 6.65
CA LYS A 9 -12.60 -17.03 5.61
C LYS A 9 -11.19 -16.64 6.10
N PRO A 10 -10.16 -16.73 5.23
CA PRO A 10 -8.82 -16.28 5.62
C PRO A 10 -8.91 -14.88 6.21
N LYS A 11 -8.27 -14.67 7.36
CA LYS A 11 -8.24 -13.36 8.00
C LYS A 11 -7.49 -12.40 7.09
N GLU A 12 -8.05 -11.22 6.87
CA GLU A 12 -7.40 -10.16 6.09
C GLU A 12 -6.05 -9.75 6.70
N LEU A 13 -5.11 -9.34 5.87
CA LEU A 13 -3.79 -8.89 6.31
C LEU A 13 -3.91 -7.63 7.20
N PRO A 14 -3.18 -7.57 8.32
CA PRO A 14 -3.34 -6.48 9.29
C PRO A 14 -3.15 -5.08 8.67
N TRP A 15 -2.16 -4.89 7.81
CA TRP A 15 -1.89 -3.60 7.17
C TRP A 15 -2.91 -3.24 6.09
N ILE A 16 -3.54 -4.24 5.47
CA ILE A 16 -4.66 -3.99 4.54
C ILE A 16 -5.89 -3.53 5.31
N VAL A 17 -6.18 -4.16 6.47
CA VAL A 17 -7.25 -3.70 7.36
C VAL A 17 -6.98 -2.26 7.81
N GLU A 18 -5.76 -1.96 8.24
CA GLU A 18 -5.36 -0.63 8.70
C GLU A 18 -5.49 0.42 7.59
N GLY A 19 -4.94 0.14 6.42
CA GLY A 19 -5.01 1.07 5.29
C GLY A 19 -6.43 1.33 4.79
N LYS A 20 -7.33 0.35 4.91
CA LYS A 20 -8.75 0.50 4.54
C LYS A 20 -9.55 1.37 5.51
N LYS A 21 -9.08 1.63 6.73
CA LYS A 21 -9.77 2.54 7.68
C LYS A 21 -9.96 3.94 7.12
N VAL A 22 -9.05 4.37 6.26
CA VAL A 22 -9.05 5.71 5.66
C VAL A 22 -9.42 5.70 4.17
N PHE A 23 -9.99 4.59 3.70
CA PHE A 23 -10.41 4.46 2.31
C PHE A 23 -11.43 5.57 1.93
N GLY A 24 -11.17 6.26 0.81
CA GLY A 24 -11.99 7.35 0.29
C GLY A 24 -11.67 8.73 0.88
N LEU A 25 -10.78 8.85 1.87
CA LEU A 25 -10.36 10.15 2.36
C LEU A 25 -9.54 10.90 1.31
N HIS A 26 -9.89 12.16 1.08
CA HIS A 26 -9.26 13.06 0.12
C HIS A 26 -8.42 14.12 0.85
N GLU A 27 -7.23 14.41 0.34
CA GLU A 27 -6.24 15.28 0.99
C GLU A 27 -6.74 16.71 1.30
N ALA A 28 -7.63 17.26 0.49
CA ALA A 28 -8.21 18.59 0.72
C ALA A 28 -9.55 18.52 1.45
N ARG A 29 -10.48 17.68 0.97
CA ARG A 29 -11.83 17.58 1.55
C ARG A 29 -11.82 17.03 2.98
N ASP A 30 -10.98 16.02 3.24
CA ASP A 30 -10.92 15.28 4.49
C ASP A 30 -9.55 15.47 5.19
N LYS A 31 -8.91 16.61 4.97
CA LYS A 31 -7.53 16.91 5.38
C LYS A 31 -7.26 16.63 6.85
N GLU A 32 -8.16 17.03 7.73
CA GLU A 32 -8.00 16.83 9.18
C GLU A 32 -7.94 15.34 9.55
N ALA A 33 -8.93 14.55 9.11
CA ALA A 33 -9.02 13.13 9.40
C ALA A 33 -7.86 12.35 8.77
N LEU A 34 -7.48 12.68 7.54
CA LEU A 34 -6.34 12.05 6.87
C LEU A 34 -5.03 12.37 7.60
N THR A 35 -4.81 13.63 7.95
CA THR A 35 -3.61 14.07 8.66
C THR A 35 -3.51 13.42 10.05
N GLU A 36 -4.62 13.31 10.78
CA GLU A 36 -4.66 12.63 12.08
C GLU A 36 -4.23 11.16 11.95
N TRP A 37 -4.75 10.45 10.95
CA TRP A 37 -4.36 9.07 10.72
C TRP A 37 -2.89 8.95 10.31
N LEU A 38 -2.38 9.79 9.39
CA LEU A 38 -0.98 9.77 8.96
C LEU A 38 0.01 10.08 10.10
N LYS A 39 -0.42 10.80 11.14
CA LYS A 39 0.39 11.08 12.33
C LYS A 39 0.29 10.00 13.42
N SER A 40 -0.62 9.06 13.29
CA SER A 40 -0.91 8.08 14.35
C SER A 40 0.24 7.10 14.60
N ASP A 41 1.18 6.97 13.67
CA ASP A 41 2.40 6.19 13.86
C ASP A 41 3.54 6.95 14.56
N GLY A 42 3.31 8.21 14.95
CA GLY A 42 4.28 9.09 15.60
C GLY A 42 5.18 9.88 14.66
N GLN A 43 4.94 9.79 13.35
CA GLN A 43 5.71 10.50 12.33
C GLN A 43 4.88 11.55 11.59
N ARG A 44 5.53 12.41 10.84
CA ARG A 44 4.88 13.47 10.09
C ARG A 44 5.68 13.82 8.84
N LEU A 45 5.07 13.63 7.66
CA LEU A 45 5.64 14.14 6.41
C LEU A 45 5.50 15.66 6.29
N GLY A 46 4.30 16.20 6.49
CA GLY A 46 3.97 17.61 6.28
C GLY A 46 2.59 17.77 5.69
N ASP A 47 2.41 18.81 4.85
CA ASP A 47 1.12 19.07 4.22
C ASP A 47 0.88 18.14 3.05
N THR A 48 -0.20 17.37 3.12
CA THR A 48 -0.58 16.39 2.09
C THR A 48 -0.99 17.03 0.76
N GLU A 49 -1.43 18.28 0.76
CA GLU A 49 -1.73 19.01 -0.48
C GLU A 49 -0.47 19.52 -1.21
N GLU A 50 0.66 19.59 -0.50
CA GLU A 50 1.92 20.08 -1.05
C GLU A 50 2.95 18.97 -1.31
N LEU A 51 2.87 17.88 -0.56
CA LEU A 51 3.86 16.80 -0.57
C LEU A 51 3.25 15.46 -0.97
N PRO A 52 3.94 14.64 -1.77
CA PRO A 52 3.47 13.31 -2.13
C PRO A 52 3.50 12.38 -0.90
N TRP A 53 2.36 11.86 -0.50
CA TRP A 53 2.17 11.11 0.73
C TRP A 53 1.90 9.60 0.55
N CYS A 54 2.22 9.07 -0.62
CA CYS A 54 2.07 7.62 -0.87
C CYS A 54 2.94 6.75 0.06
N GLY A 55 4.18 7.18 0.31
CA GLY A 55 5.10 6.50 1.23
C GLY A 55 4.64 6.62 2.69
N ASP A 56 4.16 7.79 3.10
CA ASP A 56 3.61 8.04 4.43
C ASP A 56 2.39 7.14 4.72
N TYR A 57 1.51 6.98 3.73
CA TYR A 57 0.37 6.07 3.82
C TYR A 57 0.80 4.61 4.10
N VAL A 58 1.77 4.11 3.34
CA VAL A 58 2.26 2.74 3.51
C VAL A 58 2.96 2.57 4.85
N GLU A 59 3.79 3.54 5.25
CA GLU A 59 4.47 3.55 6.54
C GLU A 59 3.48 3.48 7.70
N THR A 60 2.48 4.35 7.71
CA THR A 60 1.46 4.41 8.77
C THR A 60 0.70 3.08 8.87
N ALA A 61 0.27 2.52 7.74
CA ALA A 61 -0.44 1.24 7.71
C ALA A 61 0.40 0.09 8.28
N ILE A 62 1.68 0.02 7.91
CA ILE A 62 2.60 -1.01 8.42
C ILE A 62 2.91 -0.80 9.91
N LYS A 63 3.32 0.39 10.32
CA LYS A 63 3.71 0.67 11.72
C LYS A 63 2.56 0.45 12.70
N ASN A 64 1.35 0.90 12.35
CA ASN A 64 0.17 0.73 13.21
C ASN A 64 -0.25 -0.75 13.33
N SER A 65 -0.06 -1.55 12.29
CA SER A 65 -0.50 -2.95 12.26
C SER A 65 0.57 -3.97 12.65
N LEU A 66 1.84 -3.62 12.45
CA LEU A 66 3.02 -4.44 12.74
C LEU A 66 4.04 -3.63 13.54
N PRO A 67 3.80 -3.36 14.83
CA PRO A 67 4.66 -2.46 15.62
C PRO A 67 6.09 -2.97 15.82
N GLN A 68 6.35 -4.24 15.51
CA GLN A 68 7.69 -4.85 15.59
C GLN A 68 8.41 -4.93 14.23
N GLU A 69 7.76 -4.45 13.15
CA GLU A 69 8.41 -4.46 11.83
C GLU A 69 9.61 -3.52 11.81
N PRO A 70 10.80 -4.00 11.42
CA PRO A 70 11.97 -3.14 11.32
C PRO A 70 11.89 -2.23 10.09
N PHE A 71 12.25 -0.97 10.33
CA PHE A 71 12.47 0.04 9.27
C PHE A 71 13.94 0.40 9.28
N GLU A 72 14.72 -0.20 8.40
CA GLU A 72 16.19 -0.10 8.36
C GLU A 72 16.65 0.43 6.99
N GLY A 73 17.86 1.01 6.98
CA GLY A 73 18.46 1.55 5.76
C GLY A 73 17.63 2.66 5.12
N PRO A 74 17.59 2.74 3.78
CA PRO A 74 16.95 3.86 3.08
C PRO A 74 15.48 4.09 3.44
N VAL A 75 14.70 3.03 3.65
CA VAL A 75 13.29 3.16 4.06
C VAL A 75 13.15 3.65 5.50
N GLY A 76 14.08 3.31 6.37
CA GLY A 76 14.12 3.82 7.74
C GLY A 76 14.55 5.28 7.83
N GLU A 77 15.46 5.69 6.94
CA GLU A 77 15.92 7.08 6.84
C GLU A 77 14.90 8.02 6.21
N ASN A 78 14.24 7.57 5.15
CA ASN A 78 13.22 8.35 4.45
C ASN A 78 12.14 7.45 3.83
N PRO A 79 11.08 7.09 4.57
CA PRO A 79 9.96 6.28 4.06
C PRO A 79 9.08 7.05 3.06
N TYR A 80 9.21 8.37 3.00
CA TYR A 80 8.41 9.22 2.11
C TYR A 80 8.87 9.15 0.65
N TRP A 81 10.11 8.73 0.41
CA TRP A 81 10.61 8.47 -0.94
C TRP A 81 10.21 7.08 -1.40
N ALA A 82 9.27 6.97 -2.35
CA ALA A 82 8.67 5.70 -2.75
C ALA A 82 9.69 4.63 -3.15
N ARG A 83 10.78 4.98 -3.84
CA ARG A 83 11.80 4.01 -4.26
C ARG A 83 12.59 3.40 -3.09
N ASN A 84 12.64 4.05 -1.93
CA ASN A 84 13.28 3.49 -0.73
C ASN A 84 12.57 2.21 -0.25
N TRP A 85 11.29 2.05 -0.59
CA TRP A 85 10.54 0.83 -0.27
C TRP A 85 11.04 -0.42 -0.98
N LEU A 86 11.90 -0.28 -2.00
CA LEU A 86 12.61 -1.42 -2.59
C LEU A 86 13.61 -2.06 -1.61
N HIS A 87 13.94 -1.39 -0.50
CA HIS A 87 14.79 -1.88 0.59
C HIS A 87 13.99 -2.36 1.80
N PHE A 88 12.67 -2.27 1.77
CA PHE A 88 11.80 -2.73 2.85
C PHE A 88 11.71 -4.26 2.91
N GLY A 89 11.71 -4.84 4.13
CA GLY A 89 11.41 -6.24 4.35
C GLY A 89 12.17 -7.22 3.43
N LYS A 90 11.45 -8.13 2.81
CA LYS A 90 11.99 -9.17 1.92
C LYS A 90 11.41 -9.07 0.52
N ASN A 91 12.18 -9.45 -0.49
CA ASN A 91 11.65 -9.67 -1.83
C ASN A 91 10.58 -10.77 -1.81
N CYS A 92 9.56 -10.59 -2.61
CA CYS A 92 8.55 -11.63 -2.83
C CYS A 92 8.05 -11.59 -4.29
N PRO A 93 7.46 -12.67 -4.79
CA PRO A 93 6.71 -12.64 -6.05
C PRO A 93 5.42 -11.81 -5.90
N PRO A 94 4.71 -11.53 -7.00
CA PRO A 94 3.39 -10.90 -6.94
C PRO A 94 2.47 -11.66 -5.98
N THR A 95 2.15 -11.03 -4.85
CA THR A 95 1.38 -11.66 -3.76
C THR A 95 0.38 -10.64 -3.22
N TYR A 96 -0.86 -11.07 -3.00
CA TYR A 96 -1.89 -10.21 -2.42
C TYR A 96 -1.40 -9.54 -1.13
N GLY A 97 -1.51 -8.22 -1.09
CA GLY A 97 -1.11 -7.39 0.05
C GLY A 97 0.37 -7.04 0.13
N ALA A 98 1.21 -7.52 -0.81
CA ALA A 98 2.60 -7.09 -0.87
C ALA A 98 2.70 -5.59 -1.09
N VAL A 99 3.72 -4.97 -0.50
CA VAL A 99 4.15 -3.62 -0.86
C VAL A 99 4.64 -3.66 -2.30
N VAL A 100 4.12 -2.78 -3.14
CA VAL A 100 4.48 -2.69 -4.56
C VAL A 100 5.02 -1.31 -4.89
N VAL A 101 6.12 -1.26 -5.62
CA VAL A 101 6.80 -0.02 -6.00
C VAL A 101 6.81 0.12 -7.52
N PHE A 102 6.44 1.30 -7.99
CA PHE A 102 6.40 1.65 -9.41
C PHE A 102 7.30 2.83 -9.72
N SER A 103 7.78 2.91 -10.94
CA SER A 103 8.42 4.11 -11.49
C SER A 103 7.37 5.19 -11.77
N ARG A 104 7.74 6.45 -11.50
CA ARG A 104 7.01 7.65 -11.88
C ARG A 104 8.03 8.73 -12.24
N GLY A 105 8.32 8.88 -13.53
CA GLY A 105 9.44 9.71 -13.96
C GLY A 105 10.73 9.30 -13.23
N ASN A 106 11.43 10.28 -12.64
CA ASN A 106 12.62 10.04 -11.81
C ASN A 106 12.28 9.59 -10.37
N GLY A 107 11.04 9.70 -9.98
CA GLY A 107 10.53 9.26 -8.68
C GLY A 107 9.87 7.91 -8.75
N GLY A 108 8.89 7.70 -7.87
CA GLY A 108 8.16 6.46 -7.78
C GLY A 108 6.82 6.63 -7.12
N HIS A 109 6.06 5.53 -7.10
CA HIS A 109 4.84 5.37 -6.33
C HIS A 109 4.91 4.07 -5.54
N VAL A 110 4.28 4.03 -4.38
CA VAL A 110 4.23 2.85 -3.51
C VAL A 110 2.82 2.67 -2.95
N GLY A 111 2.41 1.41 -2.85
CA GLY A 111 1.13 1.02 -2.28
C GLY A 111 1.10 -0.47 -1.97
N PHE A 112 -0.09 -1.03 -1.79
CA PHE A 112 -0.32 -2.47 -1.59
C PHE A 112 -1.03 -3.06 -2.79
N VAL A 113 -0.47 -4.11 -3.40
CA VAL A 113 -1.12 -4.79 -4.51
C VAL A 113 -2.28 -5.65 -4.00
N VAL A 114 -3.46 -5.47 -4.57
CA VAL A 114 -4.69 -6.17 -4.14
C VAL A 114 -5.38 -6.94 -5.28
N GLY A 115 -4.86 -6.85 -6.49
CA GLY A 115 -5.37 -7.58 -7.64
C GLY A 115 -4.58 -7.27 -8.90
N GLU A 116 -4.97 -7.92 -9.99
CA GLU A 116 -4.39 -7.70 -11.31
C GLU A 116 -5.37 -8.00 -12.44
N ASP A 117 -5.08 -7.48 -13.60
CA ASP A 117 -5.59 -7.94 -14.89
C ASP A 117 -4.41 -8.20 -15.83
N ASP A 118 -4.65 -8.32 -17.12
CA ASP A 118 -3.59 -8.64 -18.09
C ASP A 118 -2.51 -7.54 -18.16
N SER A 119 -2.88 -6.27 -18.00
CA SER A 119 -2.00 -5.12 -18.21
C SER A 119 -1.64 -4.35 -16.93
N ASP A 120 -2.46 -4.44 -15.90
CA ASP A 120 -2.38 -3.56 -14.74
C ASP A 120 -2.36 -4.34 -13.42
N TYR A 121 -1.69 -3.77 -12.41
CA TYR A 121 -1.89 -4.09 -11.01
C TYR A 121 -2.94 -3.15 -10.40
N TYR A 122 -3.75 -3.69 -9.51
CA TYR A 122 -4.73 -2.94 -8.71
C TYR A 122 -4.10 -2.64 -7.36
N VAL A 123 -3.98 -1.37 -7.02
CA VAL A 123 -3.16 -0.89 -5.91
C VAL A 123 -4.01 -0.10 -4.92
N LEU A 124 -4.08 -0.59 -3.69
CA LEU A 124 -4.58 0.17 -2.55
C LEU A 124 -3.46 1.11 -2.10
N GLY A 125 -3.69 2.40 -2.17
CA GLY A 125 -2.66 3.37 -1.84
C GLY A 125 -3.19 4.76 -1.52
N GLY A 126 -2.32 5.57 -0.95
CA GLY A 126 -2.51 6.99 -0.73
C GLY A 126 -1.97 7.82 -1.89
N ASN A 127 -2.39 9.07 -1.95
CA ASN A 127 -2.00 10.00 -3.01
C ASN A 127 -2.29 9.49 -4.43
N GLN A 128 -3.41 8.78 -4.57
CA GLN A 128 -3.93 8.29 -5.84
C GLN A 128 -5.16 9.13 -6.21
N SER A 129 -5.02 10.05 -7.16
CA SER A 129 -5.99 11.12 -7.41
C SER A 129 -6.30 11.92 -6.12
N ASN A 130 -5.26 12.24 -5.36
CA ASN A 130 -5.31 13.00 -4.11
C ASN A 130 -6.13 12.35 -2.98
N MET A 131 -6.29 11.03 -3.02
CA MET A 131 -7.08 10.29 -2.04
C MET A 131 -6.51 8.91 -1.74
N VAL A 132 -7.09 8.23 -0.75
CA VAL A 132 -6.90 6.80 -0.52
C VAL A 132 -7.93 6.03 -1.31
N ASN A 133 -7.48 5.24 -2.27
CA ASN A 133 -8.36 4.41 -3.10
C ASN A 133 -7.63 3.18 -3.66
N ILE A 134 -8.34 2.42 -4.48
CA ILE A 134 -7.76 1.41 -5.35
C ILE A 134 -7.69 2.00 -6.76
N THR A 135 -6.50 2.00 -7.36
CA THR A 135 -6.28 2.45 -8.74
C THR A 135 -5.51 1.39 -9.53
N ARG A 136 -5.62 1.43 -10.85
CA ARG A 136 -4.87 0.55 -11.76
C ARG A 136 -3.58 1.23 -12.20
N ILE A 137 -2.47 0.51 -12.09
CA ILE A 137 -1.16 0.98 -12.53
C ILE A 137 -0.54 -0.04 -13.46
N SER A 138 -0.03 0.42 -14.60
CA SER A 138 0.54 -0.46 -15.62
C SER A 138 1.66 -1.33 -15.06
N LYS A 139 1.62 -2.62 -15.40
CA LYS A 139 2.69 -3.58 -15.05
C LYS A 139 4.05 -3.17 -15.62
N SER A 140 4.07 -2.40 -16.72
CA SER A 140 5.31 -1.88 -17.31
C SER A 140 6.07 -0.90 -16.41
N ARG A 141 5.42 -0.35 -15.41
CA ARG A 141 6.02 0.58 -14.43
C ARG A 141 6.55 -0.12 -13.18
N LEU A 142 6.35 -1.42 -13.04
CA LEU A 142 6.75 -2.19 -11.86
C LEU A 142 8.27 -2.11 -11.63
N LEU A 143 8.65 -1.83 -10.38
CA LEU A 143 10.04 -1.91 -9.89
C LEU A 143 10.25 -3.12 -8.97
N GLY A 144 9.29 -3.48 -8.15
CA GLY A 144 9.41 -4.64 -7.28
C GLY A 144 8.28 -4.82 -6.28
N PHE A 145 8.28 -6.00 -5.64
CA PHE A 145 7.38 -6.36 -4.54
C PHE A 145 8.19 -6.65 -3.29
N ARG A 146 7.65 -6.24 -2.14
CA ARG A 146 8.28 -6.44 -0.83
C ARG A 146 7.26 -6.97 0.17
N TRP A 147 7.74 -7.78 1.11
CA TRP A 147 6.93 -8.37 2.18
C TRP A 147 7.51 -8.03 3.55
N PRO A 148 6.67 -7.68 4.55
CA PRO A 148 7.15 -7.38 5.89
C PRO A 148 7.95 -8.53 6.48
N SER A 149 9.12 -8.25 7.04
CA SER A 149 10.01 -9.27 7.63
C SER A 149 9.42 -9.94 8.86
N SER A 150 8.64 -9.20 9.65
CA SER A 150 8.03 -9.67 10.89
C SER A 150 6.74 -10.44 10.70
N TYR A 151 6.22 -10.55 9.48
CA TYR A 151 4.97 -11.25 9.20
C TYR A 151 5.22 -12.52 8.38
N PRO A 152 4.63 -13.68 8.77
CA PRO A 152 4.82 -14.91 8.03
C PRO A 152 4.41 -14.77 6.58
N TYR A 153 5.31 -15.14 5.66
CA TYR A 153 5.02 -15.13 4.24
C TYR A 153 4.18 -16.34 3.87
N LYS A 154 3.04 -16.09 3.23
CA LYS A 154 2.26 -17.10 2.49
C LYS A 154 1.96 -16.53 1.12
N GLU A 155 2.42 -17.22 0.09
CA GLU A 155 2.06 -16.85 -1.27
C GLU A 155 0.55 -16.94 -1.44
N LYS A 156 -0.04 -15.85 -1.92
CA LYS A 156 -1.44 -15.76 -2.26
C LYS A 156 -1.55 -15.07 -3.61
N ALA A 157 -2.02 -15.82 -4.60
CA ALA A 157 -2.23 -15.29 -5.93
C ALA A 157 -3.07 -14.02 -5.91
N LEU A 158 -2.73 -13.09 -6.79
CA LEU A 158 -3.51 -11.88 -6.97
C LEU A 158 -4.88 -12.23 -7.57
N PRO A 159 -5.98 -11.70 -6.99
CA PRO A 159 -7.29 -11.83 -7.61
C PRO A 159 -7.26 -11.21 -9.02
N LEU A 160 -7.83 -11.93 -9.99
CA LEU A 160 -8.13 -11.35 -11.29
C LEU A 160 -9.29 -10.38 -11.15
N MET A 161 -9.11 -9.16 -11.61
CA MET A 161 -10.07 -8.09 -11.46
C MET A 161 -10.47 -7.53 -12.82
N ASN A 162 -11.71 -7.02 -12.89
CA ASN A 162 -12.17 -6.22 -14.01
C ASN A 162 -12.06 -4.74 -13.67
N ALA A 163 -11.72 -3.93 -14.67
CA ALA A 163 -11.56 -2.49 -14.51
C ALA A 163 -12.81 -1.84 -13.91
N GLY A 164 -14.01 -2.14 -14.45
CA GLY A 164 -15.23 -1.50 -14.00
C GLY A 164 -15.08 0.02 -13.95
N ASN A 165 -15.38 0.60 -12.77
CA ASN A 165 -15.19 2.02 -12.49
C ASN A 165 -13.83 2.35 -11.81
N ILE A 166 -12.91 1.40 -11.72
CA ILE A 166 -11.61 1.62 -11.10
C ILE A 166 -10.74 2.44 -12.06
N PRO A 167 -10.27 3.62 -11.65
CA PRO A 167 -9.48 4.50 -12.50
C PRO A 167 -8.13 3.88 -12.83
N LYS A 168 -7.58 4.26 -13.99
CA LYS A 168 -6.19 3.98 -14.34
C LYS A 168 -5.36 5.23 -14.11
N SER A 169 -4.29 5.10 -13.34
CA SER A 169 -3.35 6.18 -13.11
C SER A 169 -2.16 6.06 -14.03
N THR A 170 -1.74 7.19 -14.58
CA THR A 170 -0.48 7.34 -15.33
C THR A 170 0.48 8.25 -14.57
N ASN A 171 -0.03 8.99 -13.60
CA ASN A 171 0.71 9.87 -12.71
C ASN A 171 -0.08 10.03 -11.40
N GLU A 172 0.53 9.67 -10.27
CA GLU A 172 -0.06 9.71 -8.93
C GLU A 172 0.19 11.03 -8.20
N PHE A 173 0.30 12.13 -8.96
CA PHE A 173 0.41 13.48 -8.43
C PHE A 173 -0.97 14.08 -8.27
#